data_7202310197683a5128cdd4bc7e4927e7
#
_entry.id   7202310197683a5128cdd4bc7e4927e7
#
_cell.length_a   1.000
_cell.length_b   1.000
_cell.length_c   1.000
_cell.angle_alpha   90.00
_cell.angle_beta   90.00
_cell.angle_gamma   90.00
#
_symmetry.space_group_name_H-M   'P 1'
#
loop_
_entity.id
_entity.type
_entity.pdbx_description
1 polymer ?
#
loop_
_entity_poly.entity_id
_entity_poly.type
_entity_poly.pdbx_seq_one_letter_code
_entity_poly.pdbx_strand_id
1 'polypeptide(L)'
;MDSRLYWIWLQQALPAGSHAVGELLDTFGHARAVYEATAEQLRKAEIGDDVCRMLSDKSLDTAYRILNRVLELGDWVLTPEDALYPLSLRHMTGCPAALYARGVMPDLDSIPSVAVVGTRSASREGWREAFALSAGLAAGGM
;
A
#
# COMPACT_ATOMS: atom_id res chain seq x y z
N MET A 1 8.60 -9.00 16.99
CA MET A 1 8.26 -7.66 16.47
C MET A 1 7.24 -7.86 15.37
N ASP A 2 6.19 -7.05 15.30
CA ASP A 2 5.11 -7.17 14.30
C ASP A 2 5.65 -6.89 12.89
N SER A 3 5.48 -7.82 11.94
CA SER A 3 6.01 -7.70 10.58
C SER A 3 5.41 -6.51 9.82
N ARG A 4 4.18 -6.11 10.15
CA ARG A 4 3.50 -4.96 9.55
C ARG A 4 4.26 -3.64 9.72
N LEU A 5 5.09 -3.52 10.76
CA LEU A 5 5.92 -2.32 10.99
C LEU A 5 6.90 -2.07 9.85
N TYR A 6 7.49 -3.11 9.30
CA TYR A 6 8.44 -3.01 8.19
C TYR A 6 7.74 -2.61 6.89
N TRP A 7 6.51 -3.11 6.68
CA TRP A 7 5.69 -2.74 5.54
C TRP A 7 5.23 -1.28 5.61
N ILE A 8 4.78 -0.83 6.79
CA ILE A 8 4.41 0.56 7.03
C ILE A 8 5.63 1.47 6.85
N TRP A 9 6.80 1.07 7.40
CA TRP A 9 8.04 1.80 7.20
C TRP A 9 8.39 1.94 5.71
N LEU A 10 8.35 0.85 4.95
CA LEU A 10 8.63 0.87 3.51
C LEU A 10 7.66 1.79 2.76
N GLN A 11 6.37 1.75 3.11
CA GLN A 11 5.34 2.64 2.55
C GLN A 11 5.61 4.13 2.87
N GLN A 12 6.20 4.43 4.02
CA GLN A 12 6.52 5.82 4.41
C GLN A 12 7.84 6.29 3.80
N ALA A 13 8.80 5.41 3.62
CA ALA A 13 10.11 5.73 3.08
C ALA A 13 10.08 6.06 1.59
N LEU A 14 9.14 5.48 0.84
CA LEU A 14 9.08 5.62 -0.62
C LEU A 14 7.84 6.44 -1.05
N PRO A 15 7.92 7.20 -2.16
CA PRO A 15 6.78 7.88 -2.74
C PRO A 15 5.66 6.89 -3.11
N ALA A 16 4.39 7.32 -2.96
CA ALA A 16 3.24 6.52 -3.37
C ALA A 16 3.32 6.18 -4.87
N GLY A 17 3.09 4.91 -5.21
CA GLY A 17 3.20 4.42 -6.59
C GLY A 17 4.63 4.23 -7.09
N SER A 18 5.62 4.26 -6.20
CA SER A 18 7.03 4.02 -6.56
C SER A 18 7.22 2.60 -7.09
N HIS A 19 7.84 2.46 -8.24
CA HIS A 19 8.24 1.17 -8.82
C HIS A 19 9.27 0.44 -7.93
N ALA A 20 10.04 1.20 -7.14
CA ALA A 20 11.06 0.64 -6.27
C ALA A 20 10.52 -0.37 -5.24
N VAL A 21 9.23 -0.29 -4.87
CA VAL A 21 8.63 -1.31 -3.98
C VAL A 21 8.69 -2.69 -4.61
N GLY A 22 8.26 -2.82 -5.88
CA GLY A 22 8.34 -4.08 -6.62
C GLY A 22 9.76 -4.59 -6.74
N GLU A 23 10.69 -3.76 -7.23
CA GLU A 23 12.11 -4.11 -7.41
C GLU A 23 12.76 -4.59 -6.10
N LEU A 24 12.47 -3.91 -4.99
CA LEU A 24 12.96 -4.31 -3.67
C LEU A 24 12.38 -5.64 -3.22
N LEU A 25 11.09 -5.88 -3.45
CA LEU A 25 10.45 -7.14 -3.07
C LEU A 25 10.90 -8.30 -3.96
N ASP A 26 11.11 -8.06 -5.25
CA ASP A 26 11.65 -9.07 -6.18
C ASP A 26 13.07 -9.50 -5.77
N THR A 27 13.86 -8.55 -5.24
CA THR A 27 15.24 -8.80 -4.84
C THR A 27 15.37 -9.39 -3.43
N PHE A 28 14.65 -8.83 -2.46
CA PHE A 28 14.81 -9.15 -1.03
C PHE A 28 13.68 -10.02 -0.48
N GLY A 29 12.61 -10.24 -1.23
CA GLY A 29 11.49 -11.11 -0.91
C GLY A 29 10.42 -10.48 -0.03
N HIS A 30 10.79 -9.73 1.02
CA HIS A 30 9.85 -9.12 1.96
C HIS A 30 10.39 -7.85 2.63
N ALA A 31 9.49 -7.00 3.16
CA ALA A 31 9.83 -5.68 3.70
C ALA A 31 10.86 -5.71 4.85
N ARG A 32 10.85 -6.76 5.68
CA ARG A 32 11.85 -6.89 6.76
C ARG A 32 13.26 -7.06 6.19
N ALA A 33 13.44 -7.87 5.14
CA ALA A 33 14.75 -8.05 4.52
C ALA A 33 15.25 -6.75 3.88
N VAL A 34 14.35 -5.95 3.29
CA VAL A 34 14.69 -4.59 2.80
C VAL A 34 15.12 -3.69 3.96
N TYR A 35 14.42 -3.75 5.10
CA TYR A 35 14.77 -2.97 6.29
C TYR A 35 16.14 -3.37 6.84
N GLU A 36 16.45 -4.65 6.90
CA GLU A 36 17.72 -5.19 7.42
C GLU A 36 18.88 -5.06 6.40
N ALA A 37 18.58 -4.79 5.13
CA ALA A 37 19.58 -4.65 4.08
C ALA A 37 20.53 -3.47 4.35
N THR A 38 21.83 -3.74 4.16
CA THR A 38 22.89 -2.71 4.22
C THR A 38 22.89 -1.88 2.93
N ALA A 39 23.49 -0.68 3.01
CA ALA A 39 23.69 0.15 1.83
C ALA A 39 24.50 -0.55 0.73
N GLU A 40 25.44 -1.43 1.10
CA GLU A 40 26.22 -2.23 0.16
C GLU A 40 25.35 -3.27 -0.55
N GLN A 41 24.47 -3.95 0.18
CA GLN A 41 23.54 -4.93 -0.40
C GLN A 41 22.55 -4.27 -1.37
N LEU A 42 22.00 -3.10 -1.01
CA LEU A 42 21.13 -2.32 -1.89
C LEU A 42 21.84 -1.92 -3.20
N ARG A 43 23.08 -1.44 -3.11
CA ARG A 43 23.88 -1.10 -4.32
C ARG A 43 24.21 -2.31 -5.18
N LYS A 44 24.54 -3.45 -4.56
CA LYS A 44 24.78 -4.72 -5.30
C LYS A 44 23.54 -5.22 -6.02
N ALA A 45 22.37 -4.89 -5.52
CA ALA A 45 21.08 -5.18 -6.13
C ALA A 45 20.66 -4.13 -7.19
N GLU A 46 21.58 -3.23 -7.58
CA GLU A 46 21.35 -2.17 -8.56
C GLU A 46 20.21 -1.21 -8.19
N ILE A 47 19.87 -1.12 -6.91
CA ILE A 47 18.89 -0.16 -6.40
C ILE A 47 19.46 1.25 -6.50
N GLY A 48 18.71 2.16 -7.11
CA GLY A 48 19.13 3.53 -7.35
C GLY A 48 19.56 4.29 -6.08
N ASP A 49 20.53 5.18 -6.19
CA ASP A 49 21.10 5.92 -5.06
C ASP A 49 20.07 6.81 -4.32
N ASP A 50 19.05 7.30 -5.01
CA ASP A 50 17.93 8.06 -4.43
C ASP A 50 17.08 7.17 -3.54
N VAL A 51 16.74 5.96 -3.97
CA VAL A 51 16.01 4.96 -3.18
C VAL A 51 16.87 4.54 -1.97
N CYS A 52 18.15 4.28 -2.16
CA CYS A 52 19.07 3.96 -1.06
C CYS A 52 19.09 5.07 0.02
N ARG A 53 19.07 6.34 -0.40
CA ARG A 53 18.98 7.48 0.54
C ARG A 53 17.65 7.52 1.28
N MET A 54 16.52 7.29 0.59
CA MET A 54 15.19 7.22 1.21
C MET A 54 15.11 6.10 2.25
N LEU A 55 15.72 4.95 1.99
CA LEU A 55 15.75 3.79 2.89
C LEU A 55 16.81 3.89 4.00
N SER A 56 17.58 4.98 4.08
CA SER A 56 18.65 5.14 5.08
C SER A 56 18.13 5.41 6.48
N ASP A 57 16.97 6.08 6.61
CA ASP A 57 16.30 6.26 7.89
C ASP A 57 15.61 4.95 8.29
N LYS A 58 16.15 4.31 9.31
CA LYS A 58 15.63 3.05 9.86
C LYS A 58 14.76 3.27 11.10
N SER A 59 14.33 4.52 11.41
CA SER A 59 13.40 4.75 12.50
C SER A 59 12.04 4.10 12.20
N LEU A 60 11.54 3.32 13.15
CA LEU A 60 10.20 2.74 13.13
C LEU A 60 9.17 3.55 13.91
N ASP A 61 9.53 4.72 14.47
CA ASP A 61 8.65 5.49 15.34
C ASP A 61 7.34 5.90 14.66
N THR A 62 7.43 6.33 13.41
CA THR A 62 6.25 6.67 12.62
C THR A 62 5.40 5.43 12.30
N ALA A 63 6.04 4.31 11.96
CA ALA A 63 5.35 3.05 11.71
C ALA A 63 4.60 2.55 12.96
N TYR A 64 5.23 2.65 14.14
CA TYR A 64 4.58 2.34 15.43
C TYR A 64 3.37 3.22 15.69
N ARG A 65 3.49 4.54 15.50
CA ARG A 65 2.36 5.46 15.71
C ARG A 65 1.19 5.15 14.77
N ILE A 66 1.48 4.87 13.49
CA ILE A 66 0.47 4.50 12.51
C ILE A 66 -0.20 3.19 12.89
N LEU A 67 0.57 2.14 13.16
CA LEU A 67 0.02 0.83 13.51
C LEU A 67 -0.86 0.91 14.76
N ASN A 68 -0.38 1.56 15.82
CA ASN A 68 -1.16 1.73 17.05
C ASN A 68 -2.47 2.46 16.76
N ARG A 69 -2.42 3.54 15.96
CA ARG A 69 -3.63 4.30 15.61
C ARG A 69 -4.64 3.48 14.81
N VAL A 70 -4.18 2.66 13.89
CA VAL A 70 -5.05 1.76 13.11
C VAL A 70 -5.72 0.74 14.04
N LEU A 71 -4.96 0.12 14.95
CA LEU A 71 -5.47 -0.86 15.90
C LEU A 71 -6.47 -0.24 16.90
N GLU A 72 -6.20 0.96 17.41
CA GLU A 72 -7.13 1.71 18.28
C GLU A 72 -8.49 1.97 17.60
N LEU A 73 -8.47 2.20 16.30
CA LEU A 73 -9.69 2.45 15.51
C LEU A 73 -10.43 1.18 15.12
N GLY A 74 -9.86 -0.01 15.39
CA GLY A 74 -10.39 -1.28 14.92
C GLY A 74 -10.26 -1.46 13.39
N ASP A 75 -9.35 -0.72 12.79
CA ASP A 75 -9.07 -0.76 11.36
C ASP A 75 -8.02 -1.85 11.04
N TRP A 76 -7.78 -2.10 9.75
CA TRP A 76 -6.87 -3.12 9.25
C TRP A 76 -5.64 -2.50 8.60
N VAL A 77 -4.49 -3.18 8.76
CA VAL A 77 -3.33 -3.00 7.88
C VAL A 77 -3.20 -4.27 7.07
N LEU A 78 -3.30 -4.16 5.76
CA LEU A 78 -3.07 -5.26 4.82
C LEU A 78 -1.76 -5.02 4.08
N THR A 79 -0.99 -6.06 3.96
CA THR A 79 0.30 -6.08 3.28
C THR A 79 0.30 -7.11 2.16
N PRO A 80 1.21 -7.07 1.21
CA PRO A 80 1.29 -8.08 0.16
C PRO A 80 1.43 -9.54 0.66
N GLU A 81 1.77 -9.74 1.95
CA GLU A 81 1.82 -11.08 2.57
C GLU A 81 0.45 -11.59 3.02
N ASP A 82 -0.55 -10.69 3.15
CA ASP A 82 -1.88 -11.06 3.62
C ASP A 82 -2.72 -11.69 2.51
N ALA A 83 -3.49 -12.73 2.86
CA ALA A 83 -4.38 -13.42 1.91
C ALA A 83 -5.48 -12.52 1.35
N LEU A 84 -5.91 -11.50 2.12
CA LEU A 84 -6.93 -10.53 1.70
C LEU A 84 -6.36 -9.35 0.91
N TYR A 85 -5.04 -9.30 0.71
CA TYR A 85 -4.44 -8.26 -0.13
C TYR A 85 -4.78 -8.53 -1.59
N PRO A 86 -5.43 -7.59 -2.32
CA PRO A 86 -5.92 -7.83 -3.68
C PRO A 86 -4.80 -8.23 -4.65
N LEU A 87 -4.99 -9.32 -5.39
CA LEU A 87 -4.03 -9.82 -6.40
C LEU A 87 -3.77 -8.78 -7.48
N SER A 88 -4.82 -8.05 -7.90
CA SER A 88 -4.71 -6.97 -8.87
C SER A 88 -3.73 -5.88 -8.45
N LEU A 89 -3.69 -5.54 -7.15
CA LEU A 89 -2.72 -4.57 -6.61
C LEU A 89 -1.34 -5.19 -6.42
N ARG A 90 -1.26 -6.48 -6.03
CA ARG A 90 0.01 -7.17 -5.80
C ARG A 90 0.85 -7.25 -7.09
N HIS A 91 0.19 -7.44 -8.23
CA HIS A 91 0.85 -7.54 -9.53
C HIS A 91 1.03 -6.18 -10.23
N MET A 92 0.60 -5.11 -9.60
CA MET A 92 0.71 -3.77 -10.17
C MET A 92 2.13 -3.21 -9.98
N THR A 93 2.69 -2.64 -11.03
CA THR A 93 3.92 -1.85 -10.92
C THR A 93 3.65 -0.67 -9.98
N GLY A 94 4.44 -0.52 -8.93
CA GLY A 94 4.16 0.47 -7.88
C GLY A 94 3.13 0.01 -6.86
N CYS A 95 3.03 -1.31 -6.65
CA CYS A 95 2.23 -1.93 -5.60
C CYS A 95 2.37 -1.20 -4.26
N PRO A 96 1.27 -0.81 -3.58
CA PRO A 96 1.33 -0.26 -2.24
C PRO A 96 1.92 -1.27 -1.25
N ALA A 97 2.92 -0.87 -0.47
CA ALA A 97 3.51 -1.75 0.55
C ALA A 97 2.56 -2.00 1.73
N ALA A 98 1.61 -1.09 1.99
CA ALA A 98 0.57 -1.25 2.99
C ALA A 98 -0.73 -0.58 2.55
N LEU A 99 -1.86 -1.26 2.80
CA LEU A 99 -3.20 -0.72 2.65
C LEU A 99 -3.83 -0.56 4.03
N TYR A 100 -4.60 0.50 4.21
CA TYR A 100 -5.38 0.74 5.41
C TYR A 100 -6.85 0.59 5.07
N ALA A 101 -7.54 -0.32 5.76
CA ALA A 101 -8.93 -0.63 5.50
C ALA A 101 -9.78 -0.49 6.76
N ARG A 102 -11.02 -0.04 6.56
CA ARG A 102 -12.02 0.10 7.63
C ARG A 102 -13.27 -0.70 7.31
N GLY A 103 -13.79 -1.39 8.31
CA GLY A 103 -15.01 -2.18 8.19
C GLY A 103 -14.77 -3.63 7.79
N VAL A 104 -15.73 -4.22 7.09
CA VAL A 104 -15.63 -5.59 6.60
C VAL A 104 -14.89 -5.60 5.27
N MET A 105 -13.85 -6.42 5.18
CA MET A 105 -13.09 -6.58 3.95
C MET A 105 -13.69 -7.73 3.13
N PRO A 106 -14.29 -7.44 1.97
CA PRO A 106 -14.76 -8.51 1.07
C PRO A 106 -13.57 -9.15 0.35
N ASP A 107 -13.79 -10.31 -0.24
CA ASP A 107 -12.85 -10.89 -1.21
C ASP A 107 -12.93 -10.09 -2.52
N LEU A 108 -12.04 -9.10 -2.66
CA LEU A 108 -11.99 -8.19 -3.80
C LEU A 108 -11.56 -8.89 -5.11
N ASP A 109 -10.95 -10.06 -5.03
CA ASP A 109 -10.53 -10.81 -6.22
C ASP A 109 -11.68 -11.63 -6.82
N SER A 110 -12.73 -11.87 -6.03
CA SER A 110 -13.92 -12.62 -6.48
C SER A 110 -15.03 -11.77 -7.09
N ILE A 111 -14.96 -10.42 -6.97
CA ILE A 111 -15.97 -9.50 -7.46
C ILE A 111 -15.42 -8.57 -8.54
N PRO A 112 -16.21 -8.21 -9.56
CA PRO A 112 -15.81 -7.20 -10.53
C PRO A 112 -15.60 -5.86 -9.82
N SER A 113 -14.53 -5.14 -10.17
CA SER A 113 -14.23 -3.83 -9.59
C SER A 113 -14.13 -2.75 -10.67
N VAL A 114 -14.62 -1.55 -10.34
CA VAL A 114 -14.57 -0.37 -11.21
C VAL A 114 -13.97 0.79 -10.45
N ALA A 115 -12.96 1.43 -11.04
CA ALA A 115 -12.36 2.64 -10.49
C ALA A 115 -13.18 3.87 -10.91
N VAL A 116 -13.71 4.61 -9.94
CA VAL A 116 -14.34 5.91 -10.16
C VAL A 116 -13.32 6.98 -9.81
N VAL A 117 -12.87 7.73 -10.82
CA VAL A 117 -11.79 8.71 -10.68
C VAL A 117 -12.24 10.10 -11.10
N GLY A 118 -11.63 11.13 -10.53
CA GLY A 118 -11.96 12.52 -10.86
C GLY A 118 -11.03 13.53 -10.20
N THR A 119 -11.32 14.81 -10.42
CA THR A 119 -10.58 15.91 -9.80
C THR A 119 -10.82 15.97 -8.28
N ARG A 120 -9.79 16.44 -7.51
CA ARG A 120 -9.92 16.71 -6.07
C ARG A 120 -10.93 17.81 -5.73
N SER A 121 -11.21 18.69 -6.70
CA SER A 121 -12.16 19.79 -6.58
C SER A 121 -13.34 19.57 -7.55
N ALA A 122 -14.08 18.49 -7.36
CA ALA A 122 -15.24 18.17 -8.18
C ALA A 122 -16.37 19.18 -7.96
N SER A 123 -17.15 19.47 -9.03
CA SER A 123 -18.39 20.26 -8.94
C SER A 123 -19.45 19.48 -8.14
N ARG A 124 -20.50 20.17 -7.68
CA ARG A 124 -21.63 19.51 -7.00
C ARG A 124 -22.31 18.47 -7.89
N GLU A 125 -22.44 18.76 -9.17
CA GLU A 125 -23.00 17.86 -10.17
C GLU A 125 -22.12 16.63 -10.33
N GLY A 126 -20.82 16.82 -10.55
CA GLY A 126 -19.86 15.73 -10.71
C GLY A 126 -19.82 14.82 -9.46
N TRP A 127 -19.93 15.41 -8.26
CA TRP A 127 -20.04 14.60 -7.03
C TRP A 127 -21.32 13.76 -6.99
N ARG A 128 -22.48 14.35 -7.35
CA ARG A 128 -23.77 13.64 -7.39
C ARG A 128 -23.77 12.50 -8.41
N GLU A 129 -23.25 12.76 -9.60
CA GLU A 129 -23.15 11.76 -10.67
C GLU A 129 -22.23 10.61 -10.28
N ALA A 130 -21.04 10.91 -9.73
CA ALA A 130 -20.13 9.89 -9.23
C ALA A 130 -20.77 9.03 -8.12
N PHE A 131 -21.48 9.68 -7.18
CA PHE A 131 -22.19 8.98 -6.11
C PHE A 131 -23.30 8.07 -6.67
N ALA A 132 -24.14 8.59 -7.56
CA ALA A 132 -25.27 7.84 -8.15
C ALA A 132 -24.76 6.64 -8.97
N LEU A 133 -23.69 6.85 -9.77
CA LEU A 133 -23.05 5.79 -10.55
C LEU A 133 -22.46 4.72 -9.63
N SER A 134 -21.68 5.13 -8.62
CA SER A 134 -21.07 4.19 -7.67
C SER A 134 -22.11 3.37 -6.90
N ALA A 135 -23.20 4.03 -6.44
CA ALA A 135 -24.29 3.36 -5.75
C ALA A 135 -25.01 2.34 -6.67
N GLY A 136 -25.22 2.69 -7.95
CA GLY A 136 -25.79 1.79 -8.93
C GLY A 136 -24.92 0.57 -9.23
N LEU A 137 -23.61 0.78 -9.38
CA LEU A 137 -22.62 -0.29 -9.59
C LEU A 137 -22.56 -1.22 -8.37
N ALA A 138 -22.50 -0.66 -7.16
CA ALA A 138 -22.48 -1.44 -5.93
C ALA A 138 -23.77 -2.26 -5.74
N ALA A 139 -24.94 -1.69 -6.07
CA ALA A 139 -26.23 -2.42 -6.06
C ALA A 139 -26.26 -3.54 -7.09
N GLY A 140 -25.49 -3.42 -8.19
CA GLY A 140 -25.32 -4.45 -9.21
C GLY A 140 -24.26 -5.51 -8.87
N GLY A 141 -23.62 -5.43 -7.70
CA GLY A 141 -22.64 -6.43 -7.23
C GLY A 141 -21.19 -6.14 -7.67
N MET A 142 -20.86 -4.89 -7.97
CA MET A 142 -19.49 -4.43 -8.28
C MET A 142 -18.87 -3.72 -7.08
#